data_f77669a4ba4c77a1f92c1ed3bab5926c
#
_entry.id   f77669a4ba4c77a1f92c1ed3bab5926c
#
_cell.length_a   1.000
_cell.length_b   1.000
_cell.length_c   1.000
_cell.angle_alpha   90.00
_cell.angle_beta   90.00
_cell.angle_gamma   90.00
#
_symmetry.space_group_name_H-M   'P 1'
#
loop_
_entity.id
_entity.type
_entity.pdbx_description
1 polymer ?
#
loop_
_entity_poly.entity_id
_entity_poly.type
_entity_poly.pdbx_seq_one_letter_code
_entity_poly.pdbx_strand_id
1 'polypeptide(L)'
;MDQNRVEHDLLGEIRLSSNDLFGIHTARASENFRLGGESLRQFPALLTALAQVKSAAAWANVKLGVLPEELGNAIMAAAAEIAAGDLHEHFPLDVVQGGGGTSTNMNMNEVLATRATELLATTPEPTGPGGHTSGTGPGGHTTEADSGRHSTLEGPRGHSAHEGPRGHGALADPYGQATGGETGGHDMRVDPHDHVNRSQSTNDVMPTALNIAVLTTAQATVRSLRVVAESLRRQAARYRSLDRLGRTCLQDAVPVPAGLVHDGQASAVLSAARLLESAADELRGVPLGATAIGTGLGAPPGYAELALERLAEETGLALEPAANLSDGIASLEGLASVADAMARGGRVLARVASDLRLLSSGPVGGMAEVRLPPMQAGSSIMPGKVNPVIPELVMQVSFQLEGGAHTVHLACAAGELEVSPWAPVVTAELLRGLRRLERVALLFATRCLDGMAWNEDAVRDNLRGSLREAVESAVEHGHAYAVTHFPLDPSNHPAGTP
;
A
#
# COMPACT_ATOMS: atom_id res chain seq x y z
N MET A 1 -5.30 39.96 0.25
CA MET A 1 -6.73 39.70 0.07
C MET A 1 -6.82 38.37 -0.63
N ASP A 2 -7.37 37.36 0.03
CA ASP A 2 -7.57 36.06 -0.61
C ASP A 2 -8.46 36.28 -1.84
N GLN A 3 -7.89 36.06 -3.03
CA GLN A 3 -8.67 36.06 -4.25
C GLN A 3 -9.45 34.75 -4.28
N ASN A 4 -10.76 34.81 -4.38
CA ASN A 4 -11.62 33.65 -4.52
C ASN A 4 -11.88 33.41 -6.01
N ARG A 5 -11.84 32.15 -6.45
CA ARG A 5 -12.36 31.71 -7.73
C ARG A 5 -13.73 31.06 -7.57
N VAL A 6 -14.59 31.18 -8.59
CA VAL A 6 -15.90 30.52 -8.61
C VAL A 6 -15.86 29.39 -9.62
N GLU A 7 -16.26 28.22 -9.19
CA GLU A 7 -16.42 27.05 -10.05
C GLU A 7 -17.89 26.62 -10.11
N HIS A 8 -18.25 25.96 -11.21
CA HIS A 8 -19.62 25.56 -11.52
C HIS A 8 -19.68 24.05 -11.84
N ASP A 9 -20.73 23.39 -11.40
CA ASP A 9 -21.11 22.06 -11.82
C ASP A 9 -22.64 21.95 -11.97
N LEU A 10 -23.15 20.73 -12.19
CA LEU A 10 -24.59 20.47 -12.33
C LEU A 10 -25.41 20.83 -11.07
N LEU A 11 -24.76 20.96 -9.91
CA LEU A 11 -25.41 21.26 -8.63
C LEU A 11 -25.34 22.74 -8.26
N GLY A 12 -24.67 23.58 -9.07
CA GLY A 12 -24.52 25.01 -8.86
C GLY A 12 -23.08 25.47 -8.64
N GLU A 13 -22.92 26.63 -8.00
CA GLU A 13 -21.64 27.31 -7.82
C GLU A 13 -21.03 27.05 -6.45
N ILE A 14 -19.70 27.02 -6.39
CA ILE A 14 -18.92 27.08 -5.15
C ILE A 14 -17.79 28.10 -5.30
N ARG A 15 -17.52 28.85 -4.23
CA ARG A 15 -16.36 29.74 -4.11
C ARG A 15 -15.22 29.00 -3.41
N LEU A 16 -14.09 28.94 -4.08
CA LEU A 16 -12.85 28.32 -3.59
C LEU A 16 -11.80 29.41 -3.40
N SER A 17 -10.85 29.18 -2.49
CA SER A 17 -9.65 30.00 -2.43
C SER A 17 -8.82 29.79 -3.70
N SER A 18 -8.22 30.85 -4.24
CA SER A 18 -7.29 30.72 -5.36
C SER A 18 -6.00 29.96 -5.00
N ASN A 19 -5.74 29.76 -3.72
CA ASN A 19 -4.61 28.93 -3.25
C ASN A 19 -4.93 27.44 -3.23
N ASP A 20 -6.20 27.04 -3.30
CA ASP A 20 -6.59 25.63 -3.34
C ASP A 20 -6.41 25.09 -4.76
N LEU A 21 -5.61 24.04 -4.92
CA LEU A 21 -5.46 23.37 -6.21
C LEU A 21 -6.61 22.40 -6.53
N PHE A 22 -7.36 21.96 -5.52
CA PHE A 22 -8.56 21.15 -5.74
C PHE A 22 -9.74 22.01 -6.24
N GLY A 23 -10.71 21.36 -6.86
CA GLY A 23 -11.86 22.01 -7.47
C GLY A 23 -13.19 21.77 -6.76
N ILE A 24 -14.28 22.03 -7.48
CA ILE A 24 -15.66 22.01 -6.97
C ILE A 24 -16.08 20.62 -6.48
N HIS A 25 -15.65 19.52 -7.13
CA HIS A 25 -16.00 18.17 -6.72
C HIS A 25 -15.42 17.85 -5.34
N THR A 26 -14.15 18.19 -5.13
CA THR A 26 -13.48 18.00 -3.83
C THR A 26 -14.12 18.86 -2.75
N ALA A 27 -14.47 20.12 -3.05
CA ALA A 27 -15.14 20.99 -2.11
C ALA A 27 -16.47 20.40 -1.61
N ARG A 28 -17.32 19.90 -2.54
CA ARG A 28 -18.57 19.23 -2.18
C ARG A 28 -18.34 17.96 -1.36
N ALA A 29 -17.37 17.14 -1.77
CA ALA A 29 -17.03 15.91 -1.06
C ALA A 29 -16.52 16.20 0.38
N SER A 30 -15.77 17.30 0.56
CA SER A 30 -15.31 17.74 1.89
C SER A 30 -16.47 18.13 2.81
N GLU A 31 -17.57 18.63 2.25
CA GLU A 31 -18.79 18.91 3.02
C GLU A 31 -19.60 17.65 3.33
N ASN A 32 -19.71 16.75 2.33
CA ASN A 32 -20.50 15.53 2.44
C ASN A 32 -19.91 14.49 3.41
N PHE A 33 -18.59 14.40 3.49
CA PHE A 33 -17.88 13.31 4.20
C PHE A 33 -17.09 13.80 5.43
N ARG A 34 -17.66 14.70 6.23
CA ARG A 34 -17.03 15.22 7.46
C ARG A 34 -17.14 14.22 8.62
N LEU A 35 -16.39 13.11 8.54
CA LEU A 35 -16.35 12.14 9.64
C LEU A 35 -15.40 12.54 10.78
N GLY A 36 -14.48 13.46 10.54
CA GLY A 36 -13.41 13.82 11.48
C GLY A 36 -12.36 12.74 11.64
N GLY A 37 -12.21 11.89 10.61
CA GLY A 37 -11.24 10.84 10.54
C GLY A 37 -9.88 11.28 9.97
N GLU A 38 -9.20 10.35 9.32
CA GLU A 38 -7.91 10.60 8.67
C GLU A 38 -8.11 11.09 7.24
N SER A 39 -7.49 12.21 6.89
CA SER A 39 -7.55 12.74 5.53
C SER A 39 -6.57 12.01 4.59
N LEU A 40 -6.83 12.06 3.27
CA LEU A 40 -6.00 11.45 2.23
C LEU A 40 -4.52 11.85 2.33
N ARG A 41 -4.20 13.08 2.75
CA ARG A 41 -2.81 13.55 2.96
C ARG A 41 -2.02 12.70 3.96
N GLN A 42 -2.70 11.93 4.82
CA GLN A 42 -2.07 11.02 5.77
C GLN A 42 -1.73 9.65 5.16
N PHE A 43 -2.10 9.44 3.89
CA PHE A 43 -1.86 8.22 3.12
C PHE A 43 -0.94 8.49 1.91
N PRO A 44 0.31 8.94 2.12
CA PRO A 44 1.20 9.35 1.03
C PRO A 44 1.43 8.24 -0.01
N ALA A 45 1.47 6.96 0.41
CA ALA A 45 1.63 5.86 -0.53
C ALA A 45 0.47 5.77 -1.54
N LEU A 46 -0.78 6.08 -1.13
CA LEU A 46 -1.92 6.14 -2.03
C LEU A 46 -1.80 7.33 -3.00
N LEU A 47 -1.43 8.51 -2.50
CA LEU A 47 -1.28 9.71 -3.33
C LEU A 47 -0.18 9.53 -4.37
N THR A 48 0.97 8.97 -3.97
CA THR A 48 2.05 8.62 -4.89
C THR A 48 1.58 7.63 -5.96
N ALA A 49 0.90 6.55 -5.58
CA ALA A 49 0.40 5.55 -6.52
C ALA A 49 -0.64 6.13 -7.49
N LEU A 50 -1.58 6.96 -7.01
CA LEU A 50 -2.55 7.64 -7.85
C LEU A 50 -1.86 8.58 -8.85
N ALA A 51 -0.89 9.37 -8.41
CA ALA A 51 -0.13 10.28 -9.28
C ALA A 51 0.61 9.48 -10.37
N GLN A 52 1.24 8.35 -10.03
CA GLN A 52 1.90 7.47 -11.00
C GLN A 52 0.91 6.87 -12.02
N VAL A 53 -0.28 6.45 -11.58
CA VAL A 53 -1.34 5.97 -12.48
C VAL A 53 -1.75 7.09 -13.45
N LYS A 54 -1.94 8.31 -12.97
CA LYS A 54 -2.32 9.47 -13.82
C LYS A 54 -1.20 9.87 -14.79
N SER A 55 0.05 9.82 -14.35
CA SER A 55 1.23 10.04 -15.19
C SER A 55 1.30 9.01 -16.34
N ALA A 56 1.20 7.73 -16.01
CA ALA A 56 1.23 6.65 -17.00
C ALA A 56 0.06 6.73 -17.99
N ALA A 57 -1.13 7.08 -17.52
CA ALA A 57 -2.31 7.29 -18.35
C ALA A 57 -2.14 8.48 -19.30
N ALA A 58 -1.62 9.61 -18.82
CA ALA A 58 -1.35 10.78 -19.65
C ALA A 58 -0.30 10.45 -20.73
N TRP A 59 0.78 9.76 -20.37
CA TRP A 59 1.80 9.31 -21.31
C TRP A 59 1.21 8.42 -22.41
N ALA A 60 0.40 7.42 -22.04
CA ALA A 60 -0.24 6.51 -23.00
C ALA A 60 -1.18 7.28 -23.94
N ASN A 61 -1.99 8.20 -23.44
CA ASN A 61 -2.90 9.02 -24.23
C ASN A 61 -2.15 9.93 -25.21
N VAL A 62 -1.00 10.50 -24.82
CA VAL A 62 -0.12 11.25 -25.73
C VAL A 62 0.41 10.34 -26.86
N LYS A 63 0.91 9.17 -26.50
CA LYS A 63 1.44 8.20 -27.48
C LYS A 63 0.40 7.74 -28.51
N LEU A 64 -0.85 7.65 -28.09
CA LEU A 64 -2.00 7.31 -28.94
C LEU A 64 -2.60 8.50 -29.70
N GLY A 65 -2.09 9.70 -29.48
CA GLY A 65 -2.56 10.92 -30.15
C GLY A 65 -3.96 11.40 -29.70
N VAL A 66 -4.45 10.92 -28.56
CA VAL A 66 -5.76 11.33 -28.01
C VAL A 66 -5.66 12.40 -26.92
N LEU A 67 -4.44 12.76 -26.54
CA LEU A 67 -4.12 13.88 -25.67
C LEU A 67 -2.97 14.69 -26.30
N PRO A 68 -3.08 16.02 -26.42
CA PRO A 68 -1.99 16.86 -26.90
C PRO A 68 -0.73 16.71 -26.03
N GLU A 69 0.45 16.65 -26.68
CA GLU A 69 1.73 16.40 -26.01
C GLU A 69 2.05 17.42 -24.91
N GLU A 70 1.76 18.70 -25.15
CA GLU A 70 1.99 19.77 -24.18
C GLU A 70 1.16 19.57 -22.91
N LEU A 71 -0.14 19.24 -23.05
CA LEU A 71 -1.02 18.96 -21.91
C LEU A 71 -0.57 17.70 -21.16
N GLY A 72 -0.22 16.65 -21.89
CA GLY A 72 0.26 15.40 -21.31
C GLY A 72 1.55 15.60 -20.51
N ASN A 73 2.52 16.35 -21.06
CA ASN A 73 3.78 16.65 -20.38
C ASN A 73 3.54 17.48 -19.11
N ALA A 74 2.63 18.45 -19.12
CA ALA A 74 2.29 19.23 -17.94
C ALA A 74 1.60 18.39 -16.86
N ILE A 75 0.70 17.46 -17.25
CA ILE A 75 0.07 16.51 -16.30
C ILE A 75 1.13 15.59 -15.68
N MET A 76 2.05 15.03 -16.46
CA MET A 76 3.12 14.19 -15.96
C MET A 76 4.05 14.94 -15.01
N ALA A 77 4.37 16.21 -15.31
CA ALA A 77 5.19 17.05 -14.42
C ALA A 77 4.48 17.32 -13.09
N ALA A 78 3.20 17.68 -13.09
CA ALA A 78 2.41 17.86 -11.89
C ALA A 78 2.28 16.55 -11.07
N ALA A 79 2.12 15.42 -11.74
CA ALA A 79 2.08 14.10 -11.10
C ALA A 79 3.41 13.74 -10.42
N ALA A 80 4.54 14.12 -11.02
CA ALA A 80 5.86 13.91 -10.42
C ALA A 80 6.05 14.72 -9.12
N GLU A 81 5.54 15.95 -9.04
CA GLU A 81 5.57 16.75 -7.80
C GLU A 81 4.78 16.03 -6.68
N ILE A 82 3.55 15.55 -6.97
CA ILE A 82 2.75 14.83 -5.98
C ILE A 82 3.42 13.52 -5.57
N ALA A 83 3.99 12.77 -6.52
CA ALA A 83 4.70 11.53 -6.23
C ALA A 83 5.95 11.74 -5.37
N ALA A 84 6.61 12.89 -5.48
CA ALA A 84 7.73 13.30 -4.63
C ALA A 84 7.32 13.70 -3.21
N GLY A 85 6.03 13.90 -2.96
CA GLY A 85 5.48 14.27 -1.65
C GLY A 85 5.05 15.73 -1.54
N ASP A 86 5.17 16.50 -2.62
CA ASP A 86 4.69 17.87 -2.68
C ASP A 86 3.18 17.92 -2.87
N LEU A 87 2.55 19.04 -2.58
CA LEU A 87 1.12 19.32 -2.80
C LEU A 87 0.15 18.42 -2.00
N HIS A 88 0.61 17.61 -1.07
CA HIS A 88 -0.25 16.71 -0.29
C HIS A 88 -1.25 17.46 0.59
N GLU A 89 -1.03 18.72 0.90
CA GLU A 89 -1.97 19.58 1.61
C GLU A 89 -3.28 19.82 0.86
N HIS A 90 -3.28 19.66 -0.47
CA HIS A 90 -4.45 19.81 -1.33
C HIS A 90 -5.35 18.57 -1.40
N PHE A 91 -5.11 17.57 -0.52
CA PHE A 91 -5.92 16.35 -0.40
C PHE A 91 -6.63 16.30 0.96
N PRO A 92 -7.64 17.17 1.18
CA PRO A 92 -8.29 17.35 2.48
C PRO A 92 -9.33 16.28 2.81
N LEU A 93 -9.80 15.50 1.81
CA LEU A 93 -10.90 14.56 1.96
C LEU A 93 -10.61 13.50 3.02
N ASP A 94 -11.62 13.11 3.80
CA ASP A 94 -11.55 11.92 4.62
C ASP A 94 -11.31 10.68 3.73
N VAL A 95 -10.45 9.77 4.17
CA VAL A 95 -10.15 8.56 3.40
C VAL A 95 -11.35 7.63 3.29
N VAL A 96 -12.23 7.61 4.30
CA VAL A 96 -13.48 6.84 4.28
C VAL A 96 -14.60 7.71 3.74
N GLN A 97 -15.07 7.37 2.55
CA GLN A 97 -16.04 8.15 1.80
C GLN A 97 -16.93 7.26 0.93
N GLY A 98 -18.14 7.71 0.62
CA GLY A 98 -19.05 7.02 -0.32
C GLY A 98 -18.60 7.16 -1.77
N GLY A 99 -19.15 6.32 -2.66
CA GLY A 99 -18.92 6.39 -4.10
C GLY A 99 -17.68 5.67 -4.61
N GLY A 100 -17.19 4.64 -3.90
CA GLY A 100 -16.14 3.74 -4.39
C GLY A 100 -14.77 4.37 -4.62
N GLY A 101 -14.53 5.58 -4.06
CA GLY A 101 -13.29 6.32 -4.27
C GLY A 101 -13.37 7.39 -5.37
N THR A 102 -14.55 7.65 -5.94
CA THR A 102 -14.70 8.68 -6.99
C THR A 102 -14.22 10.05 -6.51
N SER A 103 -14.54 10.45 -5.29
CA SER A 103 -14.08 11.75 -4.77
C SER A 103 -12.56 11.80 -4.59
N THR A 104 -11.91 10.68 -4.23
CA THR A 104 -10.44 10.58 -4.19
C THR A 104 -9.84 10.72 -5.59
N ASN A 105 -10.38 10.01 -6.58
CA ASN A 105 -9.94 10.12 -7.98
C ASN A 105 -10.12 11.54 -8.51
N MET A 106 -11.27 12.16 -8.23
CA MET A 106 -11.54 13.54 -8.68
C MET A 106 -10.66 14.56 -7.96
N ASN A 107 -10.38 14.40 -6.67
CA ASN A 107 -9.43 15.27 -5.98
C ASN A 107 -8.05 15.23 -6.66
N MET A 108 -7.55 14.04 -7.03
CA MET A 108 -6.32 13.91 -7.79
C MET A 108 -6.42 14.60 -9.16
N ASN A 109 -7.51 14.38 -9.90
CA ASN A 109 -7.71 14.99 -11.21
C ASN A 109 -7.73 16.51 -11.15
N GLU A 110 -8.43 17.09 -10.18
CA GLU A 110 -8.56 18.54 -10.00
C GLU A 110 -7.23 19.19 -9.62
N VAL A 111 -6.48 18.59 -8.68
CA VAL A 111 -5.16 19.09 -8.28
C VAL A 111 -4.18 19.03 -9.45
N LEU A 112 -4.15 17.90 -10.19
CA LEU A 112 -3.30 17.77 -11.37
C LEU A 112 -3.67 18.76 -12.47
N ALA A 113 -4.97 18.96 -12.73
CA ALA A 113 -5.43 19.89 -13.77
C ALA A 113 -5.05 21.34 -13.46
N THR A 114 -5.25 21.76 -12.21
CA THR A 114 -4.89 23.11 -11.78
C THR A 114 -3.37 23.31 -11.84
N ARG A 115 -2.59 22.35 -11.26
CA ARG A 115 -1.14 22.45 -11.24
C ARG A 115 -0.51 22.39 -12.64
N ALA A 116 -1.00 21.51 -13.51
CA ALA A 116 -0.55 21.42 -14.90
C ALA A 116 -0.84 22.72 -15.67
N THR A 117 -1.99 23.35 -15.44
CA THR A 117 -2.32 24.66 -16.02
C THR A 117 -1.34 25.76 -15.57
N GLU A 118 -0.97 25.78 -14.27
CA GLU A 118 0.04 26.71 -13.75
C GLU A 118 1.42 26.49 -14.40
N LEU A 119 1.83 25.21 -14.58
CA LEU A 119 3.08 24.87 -15.23
C LEU A 119 3.14 25.31 -16.68
N LEU A 120 2.05 25.15 -17.42
CA LEU A 120 1.93 25.65 -18.80
C LEU A 120 2.07 27.16 -18.88
N ALA A 121 1.44 27.91 -17.97
CA ALA A 121 1.52 29.38 -17.94
C ALA A 121 2.93 29.91 -17.62
N THR A 122 3.79 29.12 -16.96
CA THR A 122 5.17 29.50 -16.58
C THR A 122 6.22 29.07 -17.61
N THR A 123 5.88 28.21 -18.58
CA THR A 123 6.80 27.79 -19.64
C THR A 123 6.97 28.91 -20.67
N PRO A 124 8.21 29.46 -20.87
CA PRO A 124 8.40 30.49 -21.89
C PRO A 124 8.07 29.94 -23.27
N GLU A 125 7.38 30.71 -24.08
CA GLU A 125 7.17 30.38 -25.50
C GLU A 125 8.53 30.08 -26.14
N PRO A 126 8.66 29.02 -26.96
CA PRO A 126 9.85 28.80 -27.73
C PRO A 126 10.06 30.04 -28.63
N THR A 127 11.10 30.80 -28.35
CA THR A 127 11.51 31.92 -29.22
C THR A 127 11.76 31.34 -30.59
N GLY A 128 10.81 31.54 -31.50
CA GLY A 128 10.93 31.17 -32.90
C GLY A 128 12.20 31.71 -33.49
N PRO A 129 12.87 31.02 -34.44
CA PRO A 129 14.09 31.50 -35.07
C PRO A 129 13.79 32.84 -35.78
N GLY A 130 14.53 33.85 -35.30
CA GLY A 130 14.38 35.24 -35.68
C GLY A 130 14.44 35.50 -37.15
N GLY A 131 13.61 36.47 -37.53
CA GLY A 131 13.78 37.49 -38.54
C GLY A 131 14.41 37.12 -39.89
N HIS A 132 13.57 36.99 -40.87
CA HIS A 132 14.00 37.15 -42.26
C HIS A 132 14.64 38.51 -42.48
N THR A 133 15.96 38.56 -42.70
CA THR A 133 16.61 39.65 -43.42
C THR A 133 16.43 39.43 -44.90
N SER A 134 15.71 40.34 -45.52
CA SER A 134 15.57 40.46 -46.96
C SER A 134 16.92 40.72 -47.60
N GLY A 135 17.40 39.81 -48.44
CA GLY A 135 18.57 39.99 -49.34
C GLY A 135 18.20 39.54 -50.74
N THR A 136 18.14 40.51 -51.65
CA THR A 136 17.87 40.43 -53.07
C THR A 136 18.87 39.64 -53.87
N GLY A 137 18.39 38.71 -54.72
CA GLY A 137 18.68 38.13 -55.99
C GLY A 137 20.16 37.89 -56.49
N PRO A 138 20.39 37.39 -57.73
CA PRO A 138 19.56 36.57 -58.58
C PRO A 138 20.31 35.37 -59.26
N GLY A 139 19.58 34.45 -59.85
CA GLY A 139 20.03 33.81 -61.12
C GLY A 139 20.45 32.34 -61.12
N GLY A 140 19.71 31.51 -61.84
CA GLY A 140 20.30 30.67 -62.88
C GLY A 140 20.25 29.18 -62.76
N HIS A 141 19.46 28.61 -63.69
CA HIS A 141 19.62 27.33 -64.42
C HIS A 141 19.27 25.95 -63.79
N THR A 142 18.11 25.46 -64.19
CA THR A 142 17.77 24.27 -65.03
C THR A 142 18.75 23.10 -65.02
N THR A 143 18.24 21.88 -64.73
CA THR A 143 18.22 20.77 -65.68
C THR A 143 17.40 19.62 -65.12
N GLU A 144 16.64 19.11 -66.03
CA GLU A 144 15.74 17.98 -66.15
C GLU A 144 16.31 16.60 -65.95
N ALA A 145 15.33 15.69 -65.87
CA ALA A 145 15.26 14.30 -66.39
C ALA A 145 15.89 13.22 -65.48
N ASP A 146 15.42 12.02 -65.39
CA ASP A 146 14.50 11.20 -66.18
C ASP A 146 14.13 9.90 -65.42
N SER A 147 12.94 9.46 -65.62
CA SER A 147 12.32 8.14 -65.80
C SER A 147 12.98 6.84 -65.29
N GLY A 148 12.12 5.90 -64.91
CA GLY A 148 12.31 4.46 -65.09
C GLY A 148 11.52 3.57 -64.09
N ARG A 149 10.30 3.30 -64.32
CA ARG A 149 9.57 2.10 -64.84
C ARG A 149 9.84 0.75 -64.14
N HIS A 150 8.70 0.22 -63.66
CA HIS A 150 8.18 -1.18 -63.79
C HIS A 150 8.82 -2.34 -63.06
N SER A 151 8.01 -3.05 -62.25
CA SER A 151 7.37 -4.28 -62.73
C SER A 151 6.39 -4.88 -61.69
N THR A 152 5.29 -5.29 -62.25
CA THR A 152 4.19 -6.10 -61.74
C THR A 152 4.60 -7.55 -61.48
N LEU A 153 4.02 -8.24 -60.51
CA LEU A 153 3.70 -9.66 -60.59
C LEU A 153 2.41 -9.99 -59.82
N GLU A 154 1.52 -10.66 -60.54
CA GLU A 154 0.18 -11.11 -60.15
C GLU A 154 0.19 -12.36 -59.28
N GLY A 155 -0.82 -12.52 -58.48
CA GLY A 155 -1.74 -13.42 -57.88
C GLY A 155 -1.46 -14.93 -57.72
N PRO A 156 -2.31 -15.69 -57.04
CA PRO A 156 -3.69 -15.94 -57.45
C PRO A 156 -4.76 -16.09 -56.34
N ARG A 157 -5.98 -16.17 -56.84
CA ARG A 157 -7.32 -16.21 -56.21
C ARG A 157 -7.62 -17.48 -55.41
N GLY A 158 -8.59 -17.35 -54.47
CA GLY A 158 -9.38 -18.47 -53.95
C GLY A 158 -10.36 -18.13 -52.85
N HIS A 159 -11.61 -17.91 -53.21
CA HIS A 159 -12.94 -18.13 -52.57
C HIS A 159 -13.02 -18.42 -51.05
N SER A 160 -13.92 -17.81 -50.28
CA SER A 160 -15.38 -17.88 -50.38
C SER A 160 -16.07 -16.93 -49.37
N ALA A 161 -17.23 -16.46 -49.76
CA ALA A 161 -18.12 -15.56 -49.03
C ALA A 161 -18.78 -16.22 -47.82
N HIS A 162 -18.87 -15.46 -46.70
CA HIS A 162 -19.99 -15.56 -45.79
C HIS A 162 -20.51 -14.15 -45.46
N GLU A 163 -21.79 -13.98 -45.80
CA GLU A 163 -22.56 -12.76 -45.54
C GLU A 163 -22.67 -12.50 -44.04
N GLY A 164 -22.23 -11.33 -43.55
CA GLY A 164 -22.54 -10.79 -42.23
C GLY A 164 -23.68 -9.79 -42.31
N PRO A 165 -24.47 -9.61 -41.25
CA PRO A 165 -25.65 -8.75 -41.25
C PRO A 165 -25.30 -7.27 -41.24
N ARG A 166 -26.19 -6.53 -41.90
CA ARG A 166 -26.21 -5.10 -42.25
C ARG A 166 -25.99 -4.15 -41.11
N GLY A 167 -25.25 -3.15 -41.39
CA GLY A 167 -25.17 -1.78 -40.93
C GLY A 167 -25.88 -1.39 -39.62
N HIS A 168 -25.09 -1.09 -38.61
CA HIS A 168 -25.50 -0.15 -37.59
C HIS A 168 -24.86 1.20 -37.92
N GLY A 169 -25.75 2.18 -38.09
CA GLY A 169 -25.40 3.56 -38.36
C GLY A 169 -24.39 4.08 -37.32
N ALA A 170 -23.51 4.92 -37.79
CA ALA A 170 -22.61 5.69 -36.94
C ALA A 170 -23.45 6.36 -35.85
N LEU A 171 -23.26 5.94 -34.61
CA LEU A 171 -23.75 6.66 -33.45
C LEU A 171 -23.01 8.00 -33.43
N ALA A 172 -23.77 9.10 -33.58
CA ALA A 172 -23.26 10.43 -33.40
C ALA A 172 -22.54 10.52 -32.05
N ASP A 173 -21.35 11.14 -32.07
CA ASP A 173 -20.58 11.50 -30.88
C ASP A 173 -21.51 12.34 -29.95
N PRO A 174 -21.87 11.84 -28.75
CA PRO A 174 -22.75 12.54 -27.85
C PRO A 174 -22.07 13.73 -27.14
N TYR A 175 -20.77 13.93 -27.35
CA TYR A 175 -20.03 15.05 -26.82
C TYR A 175 -19.68 15.98 -27.97
N GLY A 176 -20.64 16.90 -28.28
CA GLY A 176 -20.51 17.91 -29.33
C GLY A 176 -19.18 18.66 -29.20
N GLN A 177 -18.46 18.72 -30.32
CA GLN A 177 -17.32 19.61 -30.50
C GLN A 177 -17.76 21.02 -30.08
N ALA A 178 -17.13 21.56 -29.02
CA ALA A 178 -17.19 22.98 -28.75
C ALA A 178 -16.59 23.69 -29.96
N THR A 179 -17.46 24.31 -30.76
CA THR A 179 -17.08 25.17 -31.88
C THR A 179 -16.22 26.29 -31.33
N GLY A 180 -14.99 26.34 -31.77
CA GLY A 180 -14.03 27.38 -31.44
C GLY A 180 -14.54 28.75 -31.84
N GLY A 181 -14.72 29.62 -30.86
CA GLY A 181 -14.71 31.05 -31.03
C GLY A 181 -13.26 31.52 -31.03
N GLU A 182 -12.75 31.99 -32.16
CA GLU A 182 -11.46 32.68 -32.25
C GLU A 182 -11.51 33.95 -31.39
N THR A 183 -10.80 33.93 -30.25
CA THR A 183 -10.30 35.16 -29.64
C THR A 183 -8.88 34.90 -29.14
N GLY A 184 -7.95 35.72 -29.56
CA GLY A 184 -6.51 35.55 -29.40
C GLY A 184 -6.03 35.50 -27.96
N GLY A 185 -5.01 34.66 -27.77
CA GLY A 185 -4.31 34.36 -26.53
C GLY A 185 -4.60 32.91 -26.16
N HIS A 186 -3.66 31.98 -26.42
CA HIS A 186 -3.75 30.57 -26.00
C HIS A 186 -3.67 30.50 -24.48
N ASP A 187 -4.79 30.66 -23.80
CA ASP A 187 -4.92 30.28 -22.39
C ASP A 187 -5.13 28.75 -22.36
N MET A 188 -4.04 27.98 -22.50
CA MET A 188 -4.08 26.52 -22.47
C MET A 188 -4.41 26.06 -21.05
N ARG A 189 -5.64 25.57 -20.88
CA ARG A 189 -6.12 25.05 -19.60
C ARG A 189 -6.25 23.54 -19.65
N VAL A 190 -5.72 22.86 -18.61
CA VAL A 190 -5.93 21.42 -18.40
C VAL A 190 -7.27 21.20 -17.71
N ASP A 191 -8.10 20.32 -18.29
CA ASP A 191 -9.38 19.93 -17.70
C ASP A 191 -9.26 18.61 -16.91
N PRO A 192 -9.88 18.50 -15.71
CA PRO A 192 -9.78 17.30 -14.89
C PRO A 192 -10.49 16.06 -15.48
N HIS A 193 -11.53 16.24 -16.30
CA HIS A 193 -12.30 15.15 -16.93
C HIS A 193 -11.76 14.81 -18.31
N ASP A 194 -11.65 15.82 -19.19
CA ASP A 194 -11.35 15.62 -20.61
C ASP A 194 -9.86 15.32 -20.86
N HIS A 195 -8.98 15.80 -19.98
CA HIS A 195 -7.54 15.64 -20.13
C HIS A 195 -6.94 14.68 -19.07
N VAL A 196 -7.09 14.98 -17.77
CA VAL A 196 -6.45 14.16 -16.70
C VAL A 196 -7.09 12.79 -16.57
N ASN A 197 -8.42 12.70 -16.65
CA ASN A 197 -9.16 11.42 -16.54
C ASN A 197 -9.38 10.70 -17.88
N ARG A 198 -8.79 11.18 -18.96
CA ARG A 198 -8.95 10.60 -20.31
C ARG A 198 -8.65 9.11 -20.32
N SER A 199 -9.51 8.32 -20.97
CA SER A 199 -9.40 6.86 -21.12
C SER A 199 -9.47 6.07 -19.81
N GLN A 200 -9.94 6.64 -18.72
CA GLN A 200 -9.95 6.07 -17.38
C GLN A 200 -11.33 6.08 -16.74
N SER A 201 -11.53 5.24 -15.77
CA SER A 201 -12.61 5.30 -14.80
C SER A 201 -12.06 5.27 -13.38
N THR A 202 -12.79 5.79 -12.40
CA THR A 202 -12.48 5.55 -10.98
C THR A 202 -12.34 4.05 -10.70
N ASN A 203 -13.13 3.23 -11.39
CA ASN A 203 -13.23 1.80 -11.10
C ASN A 203 -11.99 0.99 -11.49
N ASP A 204 -11.19 1.44 -12.44
CA ASP A 204 -9.89 0.82 -12.75
C ASP A 204 -8.70 1.56 -12.10
N VAL A 205 -8.79 2.88 -11.96
CA VAL A 205 -7.74 3.70 -11.35
C VAL A 205 -7.58 3.42 -9.85
N MET A 206 -8.68 3.40 -9.09
CA MET A 206 -8.61 3.26 -7.63
C MET A 206 -8.07 1.88 -7.20
N PRO A 207 -8.56 0.72 -7.71
CA PRO A 207 -7.98 -0.56 -7.33
C PRO A 207 -6.53 -0.70 -7.80
N THR A 208 -6.16 -0.17 -8.98
CA THR A 208 -4.77 -0.15 -9.45
C THR A 208 -3.87 0.60 -8.46
N ALA A 209 -4.25 1.83 -8.10
CA ALA A 209 -3.47 2.64 -7.17
C ALA A 209 -3.42 2.03 -5.76
N LEU A 210 -4.53 1.43 -5.30
CA LEU A 210 -4.58 0.76 -4.00
C LEU A 210 -3.65 -0.47 -3.98
N ASN A 211 -3.68 -1.31 -5.01
CA ASN A 211 -2.79 -2.45 -5.12
C ASN A 211 -1.30 -2.02 -5.05
N ILE A 212 -0.91 -0.99 -5.80
CA ILE A 212 0.45 -0.44 -5.78
C ILE A 212 0.82 0.09 -4.40
N ALA A 213 -0.05 0.89 -3.77
CA ALA A 213 0.19 1.47 -2.45
C ALA A 213 0.35 0.39 -1.36
N VAL A 214 -0.51 -0.63 -1.39
CA VAL A 214 -0.47 -1.77 -0.46
C VAL A 214 0.79 -2.60 -0.70
N LEU A 215 1.10 -2.97 -1.95
CA LEU A 215 2.30 -3.73 -2.31
C LEU A 215 3.58 -3.02 -1.83
N THR A 216 3.72 -1.73 -2.09
CA THR A 216 4.88 -0.93 -1.67
C THR A 216 5.01 -0.85 -0.15
N THR A 217 3.89 -0.63 0.56
CA THR A 217 3.87 -0.55 2.03
C THR A 217 4.13 -1.92 2.66
N ALA A 218 3.60 -3.00 2.08
CA ALA A 218 3.84 -4.37 2.55
C ALA A 218 5.31 -4.76 2.40
N GLN A 219 5.98 -4.39 1.32
CA GLN A 219 7.43 -4.63 1.15
C GLN A 219 8.25 -3.96 2.27
N ALA A 220 7.92 -2.72 2.66
CA ALA A 220 8.58 -2.05 3.78
C ALA A 220 8.31 -2.78 5.11
N THR A 221 7.07 -3.22 5.33
CA THR A 221 6.67 -3.99 6.51
C THR A 221 7.41 -5.33 6.59
N VAL A 222 7.54 -6.05 5.47
CA VAL A 222 8.31 -7.32 5.39
C VAL A 222 9.78 -7.09 5.79
N ARG A 223 10.41 -6.02 5.30
CA ARG A 223 11.78 -5.66 5.72
C ARG A 223 11.87 -5.46 7.23
N SER A 224 10.92 -4.78 7.83
CA SER A 224 10.88 -4.52 9.27
C SER A 224 10.66 -5.79 10.11
N LEU A 225 9.83 -6.72 9.64
CA LEU A 225 9.68 -8.05 10.27
C LEU A 225 11.00 -8.85 10.20
N ARG A 226 11.73 -8.79 9.09
CA ARG A 226 13.05 -9.42 8.95
C ARG A 226 14.07 -8.84 9.95
N VAL A 227 14.02 -7.54 10.23
CA VAL A 227 14.86 -6.90 11.27
C VAL A 227 14.55 -7.49 12.66
N VAL A 228 13.26 -7.71 13.00
CA VAL A 228 12.90 -8.40 14.26
C VAL A 228 13.49 -9.80 14.33
N ALA A 229 13.37 -10.58 13.25
CA ALA A 229 13.93 -11.92 13.20
C ALA A 229 15.45 -11.93 13.37
N GLU A 230 16.15 -10.97 12.79
CA GLU A 230 17.60 -10.82 12.97
C GLU A 230 17.96 -10.45 14.41
N SER A 231 17.21 -9.57 15.07
CA SER A 231 17.39 -9.26 16.50
C SER A 231 17.22 -10.51 17.38
N LEU A 232 16.17 -11.30 17.12
CA LEU A 232 15.95 -12.56 17.82
C LEU A 232 17.08 -13.57 17.58
N ARG A 233 17.60 -13.67 16.36
CA ARG A 233 18.76 -14.53 16.04
C ARG A 233 20.04 -14.09 16.74
N ARG A 234 20.27 -12.78 16.89
CA ARG A 234 21.38 -12.27 17.71
C ARG A 234 21.25 -12.72 19.17
N GLN A 235 20.03 -12.65 19.73
CA GLN A 235 19.77 -13.16 21.09
C GLN A 235 19.93 -14.69 21.17
N ALA A 236 19.46 -15.42 20.16
CA ALA A 236 19.66 -16.86 20.06
C ALA A 236 21.14 -17.26 20.09
N ALA A 237 21.97 -16.57 19.33
CA ALA A 237 23.42 -16.82 19.31
C ALA A 237 24.09 -16.47 20.65
N ARG A 238 23.73 -15.32 21.24
CA ARG A 238 24.28 -14.85 22.52
C ARG A 238 23.98 -15.78 23.68
N TYR A 239 22.80 -16.36 23.74
CA TYR A 239 22.33 -17.21 24.85
C TYR A 239 22.14 -18.68 24.45
N ARG A 240 22.94 -19.14 23.49
CA ARG A 240 22.87 -20.51 22.97
C ARG A 240 23.01 -21.59 24.03
N SER A 241 23.88 -21.37 25.01
CA SER A 241 24.23 -22.33 26.07
C SER A 241 23.64 -21.97 27.43
N LEU A 242 22.78 -20.96 27.51
CA LEU A 242 22.11 -20.62 28.75
C LEU A 242 20.86 -21.50 28.90
N ASP A 243 20.94 -22.53 29.71
CA ASP A 243 19.78 -23.33 30.10
C ASP A 243 18.93 -22.57 31.10
N ARG A 244 17.63 -22.49 30.83
CA ARG A 244 16.60 -21.96 31.70
C ARG A 244 15.52 -22.99 32.00
N LEU A 245 14.76 -22.81 33.07
CA LEU A 245 13.58 -23.60 33.34
C LEU A 245 12.52 -23.40 32.22
N GLY A 246 12.21 -24.49 31.52
CA GLY A 246 11.08 -24.51 30.59
C GLY A 246 9.76 -24.50 31.35
N ARG A 247 8.73 -23.93 30.76
CA ARG A 247 7.37 -23.93 31.34
C ARG A 247 6.37 -24.34 30.27
N THR A 248 5.47 -25.24 30.63
CA THR A 248 4.31 -25.64 29.84
C THR A 248 3.05 -25.39 30.65
N CYS A 249 2.04 -24.77 30.07
CA CYS A 249 0.85 -24.28 30.80
C CYS A 249 1.21 -23.39 32.02
N LEU A 250 2.30 -22.65 31.95
CA LEU A 250 2.91 -21.83 33.01
C LEU A 250 3.39 -22.64 34.21
N GLN A 251 3.42 -23.97 34.14
CA GLN A 251 3.98 -24.85 35.16
C GLN A 251 5.42 -25.24 34.79
N ASP A 252 6.22 -25.53 35.80
CA ASP A 252 7.61 -25.90 35.64
C ASP A 252 7.74 -27.20 34.85
N ALA A 253 8.75 -27.24 33.99
CA ALA A 253 9.03 -28.37 33.11
C ALA A 253 10.54 -28.70 33.11
N VAL A 254 11.05 -29.17 32.00
CA VAL A 254 12.47 -29.51 31.81
C VAL A 254 13.29 -28.28 31.38
N PRO A 255 14.62 -28.28 31.57
CA PRO A 255 15.50 -27.25 31.06
C PRO A 255 15.39 -27.08 29.54
N VAL A 256 15.51 -25.86 29.08
CA VAL A 256 15.56 -25.52 27.67
C VAL A 256 16.57 -24.37 27.41
N PRO A 257 17.45 -24.46 26.40
CA PRO A 257 18.36 -23.39 26.06
C PRO A 257 17.55 -22.14 25.64
N ALA A 258 17.84 -20.97 26.24
CA ALA A 258 17.19 -19.70 25.91
C ALA A 258 17.37 -19.35 24.43
N GLY A 259 18.56 -19.66 23.88
CA GLY A 259 18.84 -19.44 22.46
C GLY A 259 17.96 -20.26 21.52
N LEU A 260 17.60 -21.50 21.89
CA LEU A 260 16.69 -22.33 21.08
C LEU A 260 15.30 -21.69 20.97
N VAL A 261 14.80 -21.10 22.07
CA VAL A 261 13.50 -20.44 22.09
C VAL A 261 13.50 -19.19 21.21
N HIS A 262 14.54 -18.37 21.28
CA HIS A 262 14.67 -17.18 20.42
C HIS A 262 14.80 -17.54 18.94
N ASP A 263 15.50 -18.62 18.58
CA ASP A 263 15.57 -19.09 17.19
C ASP A 263 14.20 -19.57 16.68
N GLY A 264 13.44 -20.27 17.51
CA GLY A 264 12.05 -20.63 17.21
C GLY A 264 11.14 -19.40 16.99
N GLN A 265 11.28 -18.38 17.83
CA GLN A 265 10.57 -17.09 17.66
C GLN A 265 10.97 -16.37 16.37
N ALA A 266 12.27 -16.34 16.03
CA ALA A 266 12.76 -15.77 14.77
C ALA A 266 12.17 -16.50 13.55
N SER A 267 12.10 -17.82 13.60
CA SER A 267 11.52 -18.65 12.54
C SER A 267 10.03 -18.36 12.34
N ALA A 268 9.28 -18.14 13.41
CA ALA A 268 7.86 -17.76 13.35
C ALA A 268 7.67 -16.38 12.70
N VAL A 269 8.51 -15.39 13.05
CA VAL A 269 8.46 -14.04 12.45
C VAL A 269 8.80 -14.10 10.96
N LEU A 270 9.81 -14.87 10.56
CA LEU A 270 10.16 -15.06 9.14
C LEU A 270 9.05 -15.75 8.35
N SER A 271 8.33 -16.69 8.98
CA SER A 271 7.17 -17.31 8.34
C SER A 271 6.05 -16.30 8.09
N ALA A 272 5.78 -15.42 9.06
CA ALA A 272 4.80 -14.34 8.89
C ALA A 272 5.22 -13.32 7.79
N ALA A 273 6.52 -12.97 7.75
CA ALA A 273 7.07 -12.09 6.73
C ALA A 273 6.89 -12.66 5.31
N ARG A 274 7.20 -13.97 5.12
CA ARG A 274 7.01 -14.63 3.81
C ARG A 274 5.55 -14.67 3.38
N LEU A 275 4.62 -14.89 4.30
CA LEU A 275 3.19 -14.89 3.98
C LEU A 275 2.71 -13.50 3.56
N LEU A 276 3.16 -12.45 4.24
CA LEU A 276 2.83 -11.08 3.85
C LEU A 276 3.41 -10.73 2.48
N GLU A 277 4.65 -11.16 2.22
CA GLU A 277 5.31 -10.97 0.92
C GLU A 277 4.53 -11.69 -0.20
N SER A 278 4.15 -12.95 0.01
CA SER A 278 3.38 -13.73 -0.97
C SER A 278 1.99 -13.15 -1.23
N ALA A 279 1.27 -12.74 -0.18
CA ALA A 279 -0.04 -12.12 -0.33
C ALA A 279 0.03 -10.77 -1.07
N ALA A 280 1.07 -9.97 -0.78
CA ALA A 280 1.27 -8.71 -1.47
C ALA A 280 1.66 -8.90 -2.95
N ASP A 281 2.42 -9.95 -3.28
CA ASP A 281 2.82 -10.24 -4.67
C ASP A 281 1.62 -10.57 -5.57
N GLU A 282 0.51 -11.07 -5.03
CA GLU A 282 -0.74 -11.28 -5.77
C GLU A 282 -1.37 -9.96 -6.28
N LEU A 283 -1.03 -8.82 -5.64
CA LEU A 283 -1.52 -7.49 -6.05
C LEU A 283 -0.79 -6.91 -7.26
N ARG A 284 0.17 -7.62 -7.86
CA ARG A 284 0.84 -7.19 -9.10
C ARG A 284 -0.09 -7.18 -10.30
N GLY A 285 -1.14 -8.00 -10.28
CA GLY A 285 -2.22 -7.96 -11.24
C GLY A 285 -3.13 -6.75 -11.01
N VAL A 286 -3.15 -5.80 -11.96
CA VAL A 286 -3.92 -4.57 -11.84
C VAL A 286 -4.93 -4.42 -12.98
N PRO A 287 -6.12 -3.82 -12.72
CA PRO A 287 -7.17 -3.68 -13.73
C PRO A 287 -7.04 -2.41 -14.58
N LEU A 288 -5.88 -1.74 -14.64
CA LEU A 288 -5.71 -0.51 -15.43
C LEU A 288 -6.07 -0.73 -16.90
N GLY A 289 -6.92 0.14 -17.45
CA GLY A 289 -7.46 0.02 -18.81
C GLY A 289 -8.78 -0.76 -18.91
N ALA A 290 -9.24 -1.36 -17.81
CA ALA A 290 -10.55 -2.02 -17.72
C ALA A 290 -11.73 -1.04 -17.83
N THR A 291 -11.49 0.23 -17.53
CA THR A 291 -12.48 1.33 -17.47
C THR A 291 -13.59 1.06 -16.46
N ALA A 292 -14.87 1.23 -16.83
CA ALA A 292 -15.97 1.23 -15.87
C ALA A 292 -16.31 -0.15 -15.28
N ILE A 293 -16.28 -1.21 -16.11
CA ILE A 293 -16.78 -2.54 -15.76
C ILE A 293 -15.95 -3.70 -16.34
N GLY A 294 -14.70 -3.46 -16.72
CA GLY A 294 -13.82 -4.51 -17.22
C GLY A 294 -13.79 -4.68 -18.74
N THR A 295 -14.52 -3.87 -19.51
CA THR A 295 -14.64 -4.00 -20.98
C THR A 295 -13.68 -3.13 -21.76
N GLY A 296 -13.00 -2.16 -21.12
CA GLY A 296 -12.17 -1.18 -21.80
C GLY A 296 -12.94 -0.16 -22.62
N LEU A 297 -14.28 -0.12 -22.50
CA LEU A 297 -15.10 0.87 -23.23
C LEU A 297 -14.73 2.29 -22.80
N GLY A 298 -14.46 3.15 -23.79
CA GLY A 298 -14.05 4.54 -23.59
C GLY A 298 -12.53 4.77 -23.63
N ALA A 299 -11.73 3.71 -23.70
CA ALA A 299 -10.29 3.79 -23.94
C ALA A 299 -9.96 3.41 -25.40
N PRO A 300 -8.99 4.07 -26.06
CA PRO A 300 -8.55 3.69 -27.39
C PRO A 300 -7.78 2.35 -27.38
N PRO A 301 -7.77 1.61 -28.51
CA PRO A 301 -6.96 0.39 -28.62
C PRO A 301 -5.49 0.63 -28.28
N GLY A 302 -4.88 -0.25 -27.50
CA GLY A 302 -3.48 -0.16 -27.08
C GLY A 302 -3.26 0.70 -25.82
N TYR A 303 -4.30 1.32 -25.26
CA TYR A 303 -4.16 2.15 -24.06
C TYR A 303 -3.73 1.35 -22.84
N ALA A 304 -4.40 0.22 -22.58
CA ALA A 304 -4.12 -0.60 -21.40
C ALA A 304 -2.67 -1.07 -21.35
N GLU A 305 -2.16 -1.56 -22.49
CA GLU A 305 -0.79 -2.06 -22.63
C GLU A 305 0.23 -0.95 -22.40
N LEU A 306 0.07 0.20 -23.07
CA LEU A 306 0.99 1.31 -22.95
C LEU A 306 0.97 1.94 -21.53
N ALA A 307 -0.21 2.13 -20.95
CA ALA A 307 -0.34 2.68 -19.61
C ALA A 307 0.27 1.75 -18.56
N LEU A 308 0.07 0.44 -18.69
CA LEU A 308 0.63 -0.53 -17.75
C LEU A 308 2.16 -0.64 -17.88
N GLU A 309 2.70 -0.67 -19.10
CA GLU A 309 4.15 -0.67 -19.35
C GLU A 309 4.81 0.54 -18.68
N ARG A 310 4.24 1.73 -18.93
CA ARG A 310 4.75 2.98 -18.33
C ARG A 310 4.61 2.99 -16.81
N LEU A 311 3.50 2.50 -16.26
CA LEU A 311 3.28 2.41 -14.83
C LEU A 311 4.27 1.46 -14.14
N ALA A 312 4.59 0.32 -14.77
CA ALA A 312 5.60 -0.61 -14.28
C ALA A 312 7.00 0.03 -14.26
N GLU A 313 7.34 0.82 -15.28
CA GLU A 313 8.59 1.60 -15.30
C GLU A 313 8.65 2.63 -14.17
N GLU A 314 7.62 3.44 -13.98
CA GLU A 314 7.58 4.51 -12.97
C GLU A 314 7.58 3.99 -11.55
N THR A 315 6.92 2.87 -11.29
CA THR A 315 6.85 2.25 -9.97
C THR A 315 8.05 1.36 -9.65
N GLY A 316 8.75 0.87 -10.67
CA GLY A 316 9.77 -0.17 -10.54
C GLY A 316 9.20 -1.53 -10.10
N LEU A 317 7.89 -1.72 -10.21
CA LEU A 317 7.19 -2.96 -9.86
C LEU A 317 6.94 -3.80 -11.12
N ALA A 318 7.06 -5.12 -11.00
CA ALA A 318 6.67 -6.04 -12.07
C ALA A 318 5.14 -6.18 -12.09
N LEU A 319 4.46 -5.15 -12.61
CA LEU A 319 3.01 -5.13 -12.75
C LEU A 319 2.58 -5.91 -13.99
N GLU A 320 1.41 -6.52 -13.92
CA GLU A 320 0.79 -7.28 -15.00
C GLU A 320 -0.71 -6.98 -15.08
N PRO A 321 -1.37 -7.23 -16.22
CA PRO A 321 -2.81 -7.11 -16.28
C PRO A 321 -3.46 -8.09 -15.30
N ALA A 322 -4.54 -7.69 -14.63
CA ALA A 322 -5.33 -8.63 -13.85
C ALA A 322 -5.81 -9.79 -14.74
N ALA A 323 -5.74 -11.03 -14.23
CA ALA A 323 -6.12 -12.23 -14.97
C ALA A 323 -7.56 -12.15 -15.53
N ASN A 324 -8.43 -11.43 -14.83
CA ASN A 324 -9.76 -11.04 -15.28
C ASN A 324 -10.00 -9.59 -14.89
N LEU A 325 -10.18 -8.71 -15.87
CA LEU A 325 -10.33 -7.27 -15.64
C LEU A 325 -11.62 -6.92 -14.91
N SER A 326 -12.71 -7.65 -15.13
CA SER A 326 -13.98 -7.44 -14.43
C SER A 326 -13.87 -7.84 -12.96
N ASP A 327 -13.20 -8.96 -12.67
CA ASP A 327 -12.92 -9.40 -11.30
C ASP A 327 -11.98 -8.41 -10.59
N GLY A 328 -10.95 -7.92 -11.28
CA GLY A 328 -10.02 -6.92 -10.74
C GLY A 328 -10.66 -5.59 -10.32
N ILE A 329 -11.87 -5.27 -10.85
CA ILE A 329 -12.68 -4.12 -10.43
C ILE A 329 -13.65 -4.52 -9.30
N ALA A 330 -14.30 -5.67 -9.41
CA ALA A 330 -15.39 -6.05 -8.53
C ALA A 330 -14.92 -6.73 -7.24
N SER A 331 -13.75 -7.41 -7.26
CA SER A 331 -13.23 -8.18 -6.15
C SER A 331 -12.11 -7.43 -5.41
N LEU A 332 -12.14 -7.50 -4.09
CA LEU A 332 -11.09 -7.01 -3.19
C LEU A 332 -10.38 -8.17 -2.46
N GLU A 333 -10.55 -9.42 -2.91
CA GLU A 333 -10.06 -10.63 -2.21
C GLU A 333 -8.52 -10.68 -2.06
N GLY A 334 -7.77 -10.20 -3.04
CA GLY A 334 -6.31 -10.07 -2.90
C GLY A 334 -5.91 -9.15 -1.74
N LEU A 335 -6.68 -8.09 -1.50
CA LEU A 335 -6.49 -7.17 -0.37
C LEU A 335 -6.87 -7.82 0.96
N ALA A 336 -7.89 -8.69 0.99
CA ALA A 336 -8.24 -9.49 2.17
C ALA A 336 -7.11 -10.45 2.55
N SER A 337 -6.46 -11.09 1.57
CA SER A 337 -5.29 -11.95 1.79
C SER A 337 -4.13 -11.18 2.46
N VAL A 338 -3.90 -9.93 2.04
CA VAL A 338 -2.91 -9.05 2.70
C VAL A 338 -3.32 -8.71 4.12
N ALA A 339 -4.62 -8.44 4.38
CA ALA A 339 -5.13 -8.15 5.71
C ALA A 339 -4.90 -9.31 6.68
N ASP A 340 -5.15 -10.55 6.24
CA ASP A 340 -4.87 -11.77 7.02
C ASP A 340 -3.39 -11.93 7.35
N ALA A 341 -2.54 -11.73 6.35
CA ALA A 341 -1.09 -11.85 6.53
C ALA A 341 -0.54 -10.75 7.45
N MET A 342 -1.07 -9.53 7.35
CA MET A 342 -0.77 -8.40 8.24
C MET A 342 -1.16 -8.71 9.69
N ALA A 343 -2.39 -9.16 9.94
CA ALA A 343 -2.88 -9.54 11.26
C ALA A 343 -2.03 -10.69 11.85
N ARG A 344 -1.69 -11.69 11.04
CA ARG A 344 -0.76 -12.76 11.45
C ARG A 344 0.60 -12.22 11.86
N GLY A 345 1.16 -11.25 11.13
CA GLY A 345 2.39 -10.56 11.53
C GLY A 345 2.27 -9.98 12.93
N GLY A 346 1.19 -9.25 13.21
CA GLY A 346 0.87 -8.70 14.52
C GLY A 346 0.78 -9.77 15.62
N ARG A 347 0.05 -10.86 15.37
CA ARG A 347 -0.10 -11.99 16.34
C ARG A 347 1.24 -12.62 16.72
N VAL A 348 2.09 -12.86 15.73
CA VAL A 348 3.41 -13.44 15.97
C VAL A 348 4.28 -12.54 16.82
N LEU A 349 4.31 -11.22 16.54
CA LEU A 349 5.04 -10.26 17.36
C LEU A 349 4.44 -10.17 18.77
N ALA A 350 3.11 -10.14 18.90
CA ALA A 350 2.42 -10.09 20.18
C ALA A 350 2.70 -11.32 21.05
N ARG A 351 2.84 -12.51 20.45
CA ARG A 351 3.25 -13.72 21.16
C ARG A 351 4.64 -13.58 21.76
N VAL A 352 5.63 -13.12 21.01
CA VAL A 352 6.99 -12.85 21.51
C VAL A 352 6.96 -11.78 22.61
N ALA A 353 6.21 -10.72 22.43
CA ALA A 353 6.05 -9.64 23.39
C ALA A 353 5.41 -10.14 24.70
N SER A 354 4.41 -11.01 24.62
CA SER A 354 3.76 -11.63 25.78
C SER A 354 4.73 -12.48 26.60
N ASP A 355 5.53 -13.34 25.93
CA ASP A 355 6.55 -14.15 26.58
C ASP A 355 7.57 -13.26 27.31
N LEU A 356 8.03 -12.18 26.68
CA LEU A 356 8.97 -11.23 27.30
C LEU A 356 8.37 -10.48 28.50
N ARG A 357 7.08 -10.13 28.46
CA ARG A 357 6.38 -9.52 29.61
C ARG A 357 6.34 -10.47 30.80
N LEU A 358 6.04 -11.75 30.58
CA LEU A 358 6.05 -12.78 31.64
C LEU A 358 7.46 -12.96 32.22
N LEU A 359 8.45 -13.19 31.34
CA LEU A 359 9.84 -13.42 31.76
C LEU A 359 10.49 -12.22 32.46
N SER A 360 10.04 -10.98 32.16
CA SER A 360 10.54 -9.76 32.79
C SER A 360 9.71 -9.29 34.00
N SER A 361 8.68 -10.06 34.38
CA SER A 361 7.81 -9.70 35.51
C SER A 361 8.56 -9.66 36.84
N GLY A 362 8.14 -8.79 37.73
CA GLY A 362 8.75 -8.64 39.05
C GLY A 362 9.42 -7.27 39.28
N PRO A 363 10.57 -7.19 39.99
CA PRO A 363 11.56 -8.24 40.26
C PRO A 363 11.29 -9.13 41.46
N VAL A 364 10.38 -8.78 42.37
CA VAL A 364 10.19 -9.54 43.64
C VAL A 364 9.09 -10.58 43.48
N GLY A 365 7.95 -10.23 42.92
CA GLY A 365 6.79 -11.12 42.82
C GLY A 365 6.59 -11.71 41.40
N GLY A 366 7.64 -11.88 40.63
CA GLY A 366 7.56 -12.39 39.27
C GLY A 366 8.77 -13.25 38.88
N MET A 367 8.88 -13.62 37.60
CA MET A 367 9.92 -14.51 37.09
C MET A 367 11.33 -13.89 37.10
N ALA A 368 11.41 -12.58 36.78
CA ALA A 368 12.65 -11.80 36.79
C ALA A 368 13.79 -12.39 35.93
N GLU A 369 13.49 -13.30 35.00
CA GLU A 369 14.50 -14.01 34.17
C GLU A 369 15.05 -13.16 33.02
N VAL A 370 14.28 -12.14 32.57
CA VAL A 370 14.71 -11.23 31.51
C VAL A 370 14.69 -9.80 32.03
N ARG A 371 15.71 -9.02 31.70
CA ARG A 371 15.78 -7.58 31.90
C ARG A 371 15.56 -6.89 30.55
N LEU A 372 14.54 -6.08 30.47
CA LEU A 372 14.25 -5.26 29.30
C LEU A 372 14.83 -3.84 29.48
N PRO A 373 15.21 -3.14 28.40
CA PRO A 373 15.64 -1.74 28.48
C PRO A 373 14.58 -0.85 29.15
N PRO A 374 14.93 -0.02 30.15
CA PRO A 374 14.02 0.92 30.75
C PRO A 374 13.73 2.07 29.77
N MET A 375 12.48 2.22 29.35
CA MET A 375 12.10 3.26 28.36
C MET A 375 11.59 4.54 29.03
N GLN A 376 10.88 4.42 30.14
CA GLN A 376 10.29 5.55 30.87
C GLN A 376 9.91 5.13 32.30
N ALA A 377 9.67 6.09 33.17
CA ALA A 377 9.09 5.84 34.49
C ALA A 377 7.71 5.18 34.35
N GLY A 378 7.48 4.11 35.09
CA GLY A 378 6.29 3.25 34.95
C GLY A 378 5.13 3.62 35.88
N SER A 379 5.31 4.59 36.79
CA SER A 379 4.28 4.99 37.75
C SER A 379 4.45 6.42 38.21
N SER A 380 3.32 7.09 38.41
CA SER A 380 3.28 8.44 39.00
C SER A 380 3.43 8.47 40.51
N ILE A 381 3.20 7.33 41.20
CA ILE A 381 3.18 7.24 42.68
C ILE A 381 4.15 6.19 43.26
N MET A 382 4.80 5.38 42.38
CA MET A 382 5.75 4.34 42.79
C MET A 382 7.13 4.63 42.17
N PRO A 383 8.01 5.40 42.80
CA PRO A 383 9.35 5.67 42.29
C PRO A 383 10.13 4.36 42.03
N GLY A 384 10.80 4.28 40.92
CA GLY A 384 11.59 3.11 40.53
C GLY A 384 10.82 1.97 39.81
N LYS A 385 9.48 2.06 39.71
CA LYS A 385 8.71 1.11 38.90
C LYS A 385 8.95 1.39 37.42
N VAL A 386 9.31 0.34 36.65
CA VAL A 386 9.48 0.39 35.18
C VAL A 386 8.60 -0.69 34.56
N ASN A 387 7.75 -0.28 33.61
CA ASN A 387 6.86 -1.20 32.89
C ASN A 387 7.48 -1.62 31.54
N PRO A 388 7.14 -2.82 31.02
CA PRO A 388 7.59 -3.32 29.71
C PRO A 388 6.79 -2.67 28.56
N VAL A 389 6.85 -1.33 28.45
CA VAL A 389 5.96 -0.53 27.58
C VAL A 389 6.06 -0.85 26.10
N ILE A 390 7.22 -1.29 25.61
CA ILE A 390 7.36 -1.68 24.19
C ILE A 390 6.64 -3.00 23.88
N PRO A 391 6.81 -4.09 24.67
CA PRO A 391 5.96 -5.28 24.53
C PRO A 391 4.45 -4.97 24.64
N GLU A 392 4.05 -4.09 25.54
CA GLU A 392 2.65 -3.67 25.67
C GLU A 392 2.15 -2.95 24.42
N LEU A 393 2.95 -2.07 23.82
CA LEU A 393 2.64 -1.41 22.55
C LEU A 393 2.47 -2.43 21.41
N VAL A 394 3.37 -3.41 21.30
CA VAL A 394 3.28 -4.47 20.29
C VAL A 394 1.95 -5.22 20.39
N MET A 395 1.53 -5.59 21.61
CA MET A 395 0.26 -6.27 21.82
C MET A 395 -0.95 -5.41 21.43
N GLN A 396 -0.96 -4.13 21.81
CA GLN A 396 -2.04 -3.20 21.46
C GLN A 396 -2.15 -2.99 19.95
N VAL A 397 -1.02 -2.85 19.25
CA VAL A 397 -1.01 -2.77 17.79
C VAL A 397 -1.58 -4.05 17.18
N SER A 398 -1.20 -5.23 17.69
CA SER A 398 -1.77 -6.51 17.22
C SER A 398 -3.30 -6.54 17.33
N PHE A 399 -3.90 -6.03 18.42
CA PHE A 399 -5.36 -5.96 18.57
C PHE A 399 -6.00 -5.07 17.51
N GLN A 400 -5.36 -3.94 17.17
CA GLN A 400 -5.84 -3.05 16.11
C GLN A 400 -5.75 -3.70 14.73
N LEU A 401 -4.67 -4.45 14.45
CA LEU A 401 -4.51 -5.16 13.18
C LEU A 401 -5.58 -6.24 12.97
N GLU A 402 -5.96 -6.95 14.04
CA GLU A 402 -7.05 -7.92 14.01
C GLU A 402 -8.40 -7.25 13.69
N GLY A 403 -8.71 -6.15 14.38
CA GLY A 403 -9.92 -5.38 14.12
C GLY A 403 -9.98 -4.84 12.69
N GLY A 404 -8.85 -4.30 12.20
CA GLY A 404 -8.74 -3.78 10.83
C GLY A 404 -8.90 -4.87 9.77
N ALA A 405 -8.27 -6.03 9.96
CA ALA A 405 -8.42 -7.16 9.06
C ALA A 405 -9.89 -7.64 8.99
N HIS A 406 -10.58 -7.69 10.13
CA HIS A 406 -12.00 -8.02 10.16
C HIS A 406 -12.85 -7.01 9.39
N THR A 407 -12.54 -5.70 9.51
CA THR A 407 -13.22 -4.66 8.72
C THR A 407 -13.00 -4.86 7.22
N VAL A 408 -11.78 -5.22 6.80
CA VAL A 408 -11.47 -5.53 5.39
C VAL A 408 -12.31 -6.71 4.90
N HIS A 409 -12.41 -7.80 5.68
CA HIS A 409 -13.22 -8.96 5.31
C HIS A 409 -14.71 -8.61 5.14
N LEU A 410 -15.27 -7.78 6.04
CA LEU A 410 -16.65 -7.33 5.91
C LEU A 410 -16.86 -6.51 4.62
N ALA A 411 -15.91 -5.65 4.28
CA ALA A 411 -15.94 -4.85 3.07
C ALA A 411 -15.85 -5.71 1.80
N CYS A 412 -14.92 -6.69 1.78
CA CYS A 412 -14.77 -7.61 0.65
C CYS A 412 -16.03 -8.46 0.43
N ALA A 413 -16.62 -8.98 1.52
CA ALA A 413 -17.85 -9.79 1.45
C ALA A 413 -19.09 -8.99 1.03
N ALA A 414 -19.05 -7.65 1.06
CA ALA A 414 -20.16 -6.76 0.72
C ALA A 414 -20.09 -6.19 -0.71
N GLY A 415 -19.26 -6.76 -1.60
CA GLY A 415 -19.18 -6.36 -3.01
C GLY A 415 -20.52 -6.45 -3.73
N GLU A 416 -20.78 -5.56 -4.69
CA GLU A 416 -22.06 -5.42 -5.37
C GLU A 416 -21.86 -5.45 -6.88
N LEU A 417 -22.39 -6.49 -7.55
CA LEU A 417 -22.40 -6.63 -9.01
C LEU A 417 -20.98 -6.40 -9.62
N GLU A 418 -20.85 -5.41 -10.48
CA GLU A 418 -19.63 -5.16 -11.28
C GLU A 418 -18.58 -4.30 -10.56
N VAL A 419 -18.82 -3.85 -9.33
CA VAL A 419 -17.87 -3.00 -8.58
C VAL A 419 -17.94 -3.25 -7.08
N SER A 420 -16.82 -3.07 -6.39
CA SER A 420 -16.81 -2.97 -4.92
C SER A 420 -16.68 -1.51 -4.48
N PRO A 421 -17.77 -0.90 -3.97
CA PRO A 421 -17.72 0.51 -3.54
C PRO A 421 -16.99 0.72 -2.21
N TRP A 422 -16.47 -0.33 -1.59
CA TRP A 422 -15.89 -0.33 -0.24
C TRP A 422 -14.37 -0.14 -0.23
N ALA A 423 -13.74 0.09 -1.38
CA ALA A 423 -12.30 0.37 -1.48
C ALA A 423 -11.81 1.47 -0.51
N PRO A 424 -12.54 2.56 -0.22
CA PRO A 424 -12.08 3.59 0.71
C PRO A 424 -11.80 3.09 2.13
N VAL A 425 -12.68 2.29 2.73
CA VAL A 425 -12.45 1.72 4.07
C VAL A 425 -11.34 0.67 4.06
N VAL A 426 -11.25 -0.14 3.00
CA VAL A 426 -10.15 -1.10 2.82
C VAL A 426 -8.80 -0.38 2.74
N THR A 427 -8.74 0.73 1.99
CA THR A 427 -7.56 1.61 1.91
C THR A 427 -7.12 2.08 3.29
N ALA A 428 -8.05 2.61 4.08
CA ALA A 428 -7.78 3.13 5.41
C ALA A 428 -7.19 2.04 6.33
N GLU A 429 -7.82 0.87 6.38
CA GLU A 429 -7.41 -0.20 7.29
C GLU A 429 -6.08 -0.84 6.90
N LEU A 430 -5.87 -1.13 5.61
CA LEU A 430 -4.64 -1.76 5.14
C LEU A 430 -3.42 -0.85 5.26
N LEU A 431 -3.49 0.36 4.71
CA LEU A 431 -2.33 1.26 4.72
C LEU A 431 -1.99 1.71 6.14
N ARG A 432 -2.99 1.99 6.99
CA ARG A 432 -2.79 2.30 8.41
C ARG A 432 -2.18 1.11 9.15
N GLY A 433 -2.74 -0.09 8.94
CA GLY A 433 -2.31 -1.32 9.60
C GLY A 433 -0.88 -1.70 9.23
N LEU A 434 -0.54 -1.74 7.95
CA LEU A 434 0.81 -2.04 7.47
C LEU A 434 1.84 -1.06 8.03
N ARG A 435 1.57 0.25 7.99
CA ARG A 435 2.46 1.28 8.58
C ARG A 435 2.63 1.10 10.10
N ARG A 436 1.57 0.72 10.83
CA ARG A 436 1.66 0.44 12.27
C ARG A 436 2.49 -0.81 12.54
N LEU A 437 2.29 -1.88 11.77
CA LEU A 437 3.08 -3.11 11.88
C LEU A 437 4.56 -2.86 11.57
N GLU A 438 4.86 -2.11 10.51
CA GLU A 438 6.22 -1.70 10.17
C GLU A 438 6.91 -0.97 11.33
N ARG A 439 6.27 0.08 11.83
CA ARG A 439 6.84 0.93 12.89
C ARG A 439 6.98 0.18 14.20
N VAL A 440 5.98 -0.60 14.62
CA VAL A 440 6.07 -1.35 15.86
C VAL A 440 7.10 -2.46 15.80
N ALA A 441 7.29 -3.09 14.63
CA ALA A 441 8.34 -4.08 14.42
C ALA A 441 9.74 -3.47 14.62
N LEU A 442 10.01 -2.29 14.03
CA LEU A 442 11.28 -1.58 14.22
C LEU A 442 11.48 -1.15 15.67
N LEU A 443 10.45 -0.61 16.33
CA LEU A 443 10.52 -0.25 17.75
C LEU A 443 10.78 -1.47 18.63
N PHE A 444 10.13 -2.60 18.34
CA PHE A 444 10.32 -3.84 19.08
C PHE A 444 11.75 -4.36 18.95
N ALA A 445 12.29 -4.39 17.74
CA ALA A 445 13.67 -4.79 17.50
C ALA A 445 14.67 -3.90 18.25
N THR A 446 14.60 -2.57 17.99
CA THR A 446 15.65 -1.62 18.42
C THR A 446 15.52 -1.16 19.86
N ARG A 447 14.31 -1.10 20.42
CA ARG A 447 14.03 -0.57 21.76
C ARG A 447 13.78 -1.67 22.80
N CYS A 448 13.61 -2.92 22.37
CA CYS A 448 13.35 -4.03 23.27
C CYS A 448 14.35 -5.16 23.06
N LEU A 449 14.32 -5.84 21.89
CA LEU A 449 15.08 -7.07 21.66
C LEU A 449 16.59 -6.86 21.66
N ASP A 450 17.10 -5.81 21.03
CA ASP A 450 18.55 -5.57 20.94
C ASP A 450 19.19 -5.24 22.28
N GLY A 451 18.44 -4.62 23.19
CA GLY A 451 18.91 -4.24 24.52
C GLY A 451 18.51 -5.17 25.65
N MET A 452 17.75 -6.25 25.35
CA MET A 452 17.38 -7.21 26.37
C MET A 452 18.57 -8.06 26.87
N ALA A 453 18.50 -8.48 28.11
CA ALA A 453 19.48 -9.38 28.71
C ALA A 453 18.80 -10.43 29.60
N TRP A 454 19.32 -11.65 29.60
CA TRP A 454 18.91 -12.65 30.56
C TRP A 454 19.55 -12.36 31.90
N ASN A 455 18.78 -12.54 32.98
CA ASN A 455 19.24 -12.48 34.36
C ASN A 455 19.72 -13.89 34.78
N GLU A 456 21.00 -14.17 34.54
CA GLU A 456 21.57 -15.52 34.71
C GLU A 456 21.46 -16.03 36.15
N ASP A 457 21.45 -15.17 37.17
CA ASP A 457 21.27 -15.57 38.58
C ASP A 457 19.84 -16.08 38.81
N ALA A 458 18.82 -15.30 38.39
CA ALA A 458 17.42 -15.74 38.51
C ALA A 458 17.14 -16.99 37.68
N VAL A 459 17.72 -17.10 36.48
CA VAL A 459 17.63 -18.30 35.64
C VAL A 459 18.21 -19.50 36.34
N ARG A 460 19.38 -19.36 36.95
CA ARG A 460 20.05 -20.45 37.69
C ARG A 460 19.26 -20.90 38.92
N ASP A 461 18.71 -19.94 39.64
CA ASP A 461 17.93 -20.22 40.83
C ASP A 461 16.63 -20.94 40.49
N ASN A 462 15.91 -20.48 39.48
CA ASN A 462 14.69 -21.16 39.01
C ASN A 462 14.95 -22.53 38.42
N LEU A 463 16.13 -22.78 37.83
CA LEU A 463 16.49 -24.08 37.23
C LEU A 463 16.64 -25.22 38.25
N ARG A 464 16.92 -24.91 39.52
CA ARG A 464 17.12 -25.91 40.59
C ARG A 464 15.88 -26.77 40.83
N GLY A 465 14.68 -26.27 40.50
CA GLY A 465 13.41 -27.01 40.64
C GLY A 465 12.96 -27.76 39.40
N SER A 466 13.84 -27.93 38.38
CA SER A 466 13.45 -28.55 37.12
C SER A 466 13.12 -30.05 37.27
N LEU A 467 12.20 -30.51 36.40
CA LEU A 467 11.82 -31.95 36.36
C LEU A 467 12.78 -32.78 35.52
N ARG A 468 14.02 -32.34 35.29
CA ARG A 468 15.02 -33.08 34.49
C ARG A 468 15.27 -34.48 35.03
N GLU A 469 15.61 -34.60 36.31
CA GLU A 469 15.94 -35.88 36.94
C GLU A 469 14.75 -36.85 36.92
N ALA A 470 13.54 -36.37 37.13
CA ALA A 470 12.32 -37.16 37.03
C ALA A 470 12.10 -37.74 35.63
N VAL A 471 12.34 -36.92 34.60
CA VAL A 471 12.21 -37.34 33.19
C VAL A 471 13.30 -38.33 32.80
N GLU A 472 14.57 -38.06 33.17
CA GLU A 472 15.70 -38.96 32.91
C GLU A 472 15.50 -40.32 33.60
N SER A 473 15.04 -40.30 34.85
CA SER A 473 14.69 -41.52 35.58
C SER A 473 13.52 -42.30 34.98
N ALA A 474 12.50 -41.59 34.47
CA ALA A 474 11.39 -42.19 33.76
C ALA A 474 11.81 -42.86 32.44
N VAL A 475 12.79 -42.29 31.75
CA VAL A 475 13.36 -42.88 30.53
C VAL A 475 14.16 -44.12 30.86
N GLU A 476 14.96 -44.14 31.97
CA GLU A 476 15.85 -45.22 32.33
C GLU A 476 15.10 -46.37 33.03
N HIS A 477 14.21 -46.07 33.95
CA HIS A 477 13.56 -47.04 34.83
C HIS A 477 12.06 -47.21 34.64
N GLY A 478 11.47 -46.40 33.76
CA GLY A 478 10.03 -46.36 33.47
C GLY A 478 9.26 -45.35 34.32
N HIS A 479 8.10 -44.90 33.79
CA HIS A 479 7.27 -43.84 34.38
C HIS A 479 6.80 -44.19 35.83
N ALA A 480 6.38 -45.43 36.08
CA ALA A 480 5.92 -45.85 37.40
C ALA A 480 7.02 -45.74 38.48
N TYR A 481 8.26 -46.05 38.11
CA TYR A 481 9.42 -45.87 38.99
C TYR A 481 9.62 -44.38 39.31
N ALA A 482 9.63 -43.53 38.30
CA ALA A 482 9.82 -42.09 38.49
C ALA A 482 8.74 -41.49 39.38
N VAL A 483 7.45 -41.83 39.20
CA VAL A 483 6.35 -41.38 40.07
C VAL A 483 6.59 -41.71 41.53
N THR A 484 7.19 -42.89 41.84
CA THR A 484 7.46 -43.30 43.19
C THR A 484 8.66 -42.59 43.84
N HIS A 485 9.68 -42.23 43.03
CA HIS A 485 10.94 -41.66 43.54
C HIS A 485 10.98 -40.13 43.44
N PHE A 486 10.13 -39.53 42.61
CA PHE A 486 9.95 -38.10 42.47
C PHE A 486 8.49 -37.70 42.76
N PRO A 487 8.02 -37.85 44.02
CA PRO A 487 6.66 -37.52 44.37
C PRO A 487 6.43 -36.01 44.20
N LEU A 488 5.20 -35.65 43.95
CA LEU A 488 4.78 -34.22 43.91
C LEU A 488 5.20 -33.57 45.26
N ASP A 489 5.92 -32.46 45.20
CA ASP A 489 6.26 -31.69 46.40
C ASP A 489 4.95 -31.13 47.02
N PRO A 490 4.59 -31.56 48.23
CA PRO A 490 3.36 -31.10 48.90
C PRO A 490 3.32 -29.59 49.12
N SER A 491 4.48 -28.90 49.11
CA SER A 491 4.56 -27.46 49.26
C SER A 491 4.07 -26.69 48.01
N ASN A 492 4.06 -27.33 46.84
CA ASN A 492 3.54 -26.79 45.58
C ASN A 492 2.04 -27.07 45.37
N HIS A 493 1.45 -27.94 46.19
CA HIS A 493 0.00 -28.17 46.22
C HIS A 493 -0.48 -27.96 47.66
N PRO A 494 -1.11 -26.82 48.00
CA PRO A 494 -1.67 -26.64 49.32
C PRO A 494 -2.57 -27.83 49.67
N ALA A 495 -2.22 -28.53 50.77
CA ALA A 495 -2.95 -29.64 51.29
C ALA A 495 -4.42 -29.24 51.54
N GLY A 496 -5.33 -29.78 50.82
CA GLY A 496 -6.74 -29.61 51.11
C GLY A 496 -7.64 -29.60 49.90
N THR A 497 -7.78 -30.72 49.26
CA THR A 497 -9.10 -31.18 48.80
C THR A 497 -9.06 -32.69 48.64
N PRO A 498 -9.97 -33.44 49.30
CA PRO A 498 -10.06 -34.88 49.16
C PRO A 498 -10.51 -35.28 47.77
#